data_83b63878ef02ab0b00da4a2d8ad29d10
#
_entry.id   83b63878ef02ab0b00da4a2d8ad29d10
#
_cell.length_a   1.000
_cell.length_b   1.000
_cell.length_c   1.000
_cell.angle_alpha   90.00
_cell.angle_beta   90.00
_cell.angle_gamma   90.00
#
_symmetry.space_group_name_H-M   'P 1'
#
loop_
_entity.id
_entity.type
_entity.pdbx_description
1 polymer ?
#
loop_
_entity_poly.entity_id
_entity_poly.type
_entity_poly.pdbx_seq_one_letter_code
_entity_poly.pdbx_strand_id
1 'polypeptide(L)'
;MSHKIFINANDIENLEKQERVHFINSLGGFKSVALVGTSDKNGNTNLAIFSSFFHIGAHPPLIGMIFRPSPPERDTLRNIIDTGFYTINHINESIYKQAHQTSARYDASVSEFDATGLKTEFKNDFFAPFVAESNIQLGIEFKEKMDIKMNNTIMIIGEIVQIYVPNDCLHKDGFIDIEKANTITCSGLDSYHKTVQLDRLSYAKPNKEITSLLQN
;
A
#
# COMPACT_ATOMS: atom_id res chain seq x y z
N MET A 1 -0.87 5.00 35.57
CA MET A 1 -1.73 4.83 34.38
C MET A 1 -1.84 6.19 33.72
N SER A 2 -1.59 6.31 32.41
CA SER A 2 -1.79 7.57 31.70
C SER A 2 -3.28 7.90 31.68
N HIS A 3 -3.65 9.15 31.99
CA HIS A 3 -5.03 9.61 31.86
C HIS A 3 -5.42 9.61 30.38
N LYS A 4 -6.55 8.95 30.05
CA LYS A 4 -7.14 9.03 28.70
C LYS A 4 -7.89 10.35 28.57
N ILE A 5 -7.73 11.03 27.44
CA ILE A 5 -8.57 12.17 27.07
C ILE A 5 -9.80 11.65 26.32
N PHE A 6 -10.92 12.33 26.49
CA PHE A 6 -12.15 12.09 25.74
C PHE A 6 -12.30 13.17 24.67
N ILE A 7 -12.52 12.75 23.42
CA ILE A 7 -12.72 13.64 22.27
C ILE A 7 -13.99 13.16 21.56
N ASN A 8 -14.98 14.03 21.45
CA ASN A 8 -16.26 13.73 20.80
C ASN A 8 -16.32 14.26 19.36
N ALA A 9 -17.42 14.01 18.64
CA ALA A 9 -17.58 14.40 17.25
C ALA A 9 -17.48 15.94 17.05
N ASN A 10 -18.01 16.72 17.97
CA ASN A 10 -17.95 18.18 17.90
C ASN A 10 -16.52 18.70 18.11
N ASP A 11 -15.76 18.06 19.00
CA ASP A 11 -14.34 18.40 19.17
C ASP A 11 -13.56 18.14 17.89
N ILE A 12 -13.81 17.00 17.21
CA ILE A 12 -13.17 16.64 15.93
C ILE A 12 -13.54 17.64 14.83
N GLU A 13 -14.80 18.06 14.77
CA GLU A 13 -15.26 19.03 13.76
C GLU A 13 -14.59 20.39 13.93
N ASN A 14 -14.32 20.80 15.17
CA ASN A 14 -13.69 22.08 15.50
C ASN A 14 -12.17 22.08 15.40
N LEU A 15 -11.51 20.93 15.14
CA LEU A 15 -10.07 20.90 14.88
C LEU A 15 -9.72 21.68 13.62
N GLU A 16 -8.60 22.39 13.67
CA GLU A 16 -8.00 22.96 12.46
C GLU A 16 -7.81 21.89 11.39
N LYS A 17 -7.96 22.26 10.12
CA LYS A 17 -7.93 21.30 8.99
C LYS A 17 -6.69 20.40 9.01
N GLN A 18 -5.51 20.97 9.22
CA GLN A 18 -4.26 20.24 9.23
C GLN A 18 -4.18 19.28 10.43
N GLU A 19 -4.57 19.76 11.61
CA GLU A 19 -4.61 18.98 12.83
C GLU A 19 -5.57 17.78 12.69
N ARG A 20 -6.79 18.02 12.21
CA ARG A 20 -7.78 16.97 11.94
C ARG A 20 -7.24 15.92 10.96
N VAL A 21 -6.52 16.34 9.91
CA VAL A 21 -5.91 15.42 8.96
C VAL A 21 -4.89 14.51 9.65
N HIS A 22 -3.98 15.06 10.44
CA HIS A 22 -2.99 14.26 11.18
C HIS A 22 -3.67 13.35 12.21
N PHE A 23 -4.59 13.91 12.99
CA PHE A 23 -5.31 13.19 14.04
C PHE A 23 -6.05 11.97 13.47
N ILE A 24 -6.95 12.19 12.52
CA ILE A 24 -7.79 11.11 11.97
C ILE A 24 -6.94 10.06 11.23
N ASN A 25 -5.91 10.47 10.47
CA ASN A 25 -5.07 9.51 9.76
C ASN A 25 -4.21 8.64 10.68
N SER A 26 -3.89 9.10 11.88
CA SER A 26 -3.11 8.31 12.86
C SER A 26 -3.96 7.31 13.66
N LEU A 27 -5.27 7.53 13.78
CA LEU A 27 -6.17 6.62 14.52
C LEU A 27 -6.32 5.24 13.88
N GLY A 28 -6.05 5.11 12.59
CA GLY A 28 -6.11 3.84 11.87
C GLY A 28 -5.03 2.82 12.28
N GLY A 29 -4.11 3.20 13.17
CA GLY A 29 -2.98 2.35 13.56
C GLY A 29 -1.93 2.20 12.46
N PHE A 30 -1.19 1.09 12.50
CA PHE A 30 -0.25 0.77 11.43
C PHE A 30 -0.98 0.35 10.16
N LYS A 31 -0.52 0.90 9.05
CA LYS A 31 -1.11 0.68 7.72
C LYS A 31 -0.06 0.10 6.78
N SER A 32 -0.51 -0.72 5.85
CA SER A 32 0.29 -1.07 4.69
C SER A 32 0.71 0.20 3.95
N VAL A 33 1.96 0.26 3.50
CA VAL A 33 2.46 1.34 2.67
C VAL A 33 3.25 0.75 1.51
N ALA A 34 2.95 1.19 0.29
CA ALA A 34 3.59 0.70 -0.91
C ALA A 34 3.68 1.77 -2.00
N LEU A 35 4.54 1.51 -2.95
CA LEU A 35 4.63 2.24 -4.21
C LEU A 35 3.75 1.57 -5.26
N VAL A 36 2.91 2.36 -5.92
CA VAL A 36 2.05 1.92 -7.02
C VAL A 36 2.65 2.41 -8.33
N GLY A 37 3.12 1.46 -9.14
CA GLY A 37 3.66 1.72 -10.47
C GLY A 37 2.58 1.58 -11.53
N THR A 38 2.51 2.53 -12.45
CA THR A 38 1.59 2.52 -13.61
C THR A 38 2.28 3.03 -14.86
N SER A 39 1.73 2.70 -16.01
CA SER A 39 2.09 3.33 -17.28
C SER A 39 0.85 3.87 -17.98
N ASP A 40 1.00 4.95 -18.75
CA ASP A 40 -0.03 5.37 -19.67
C ASP A 40 -0.01 4.49 -20.95
N LYS A 41 -0.97 4.74 -21.88
CA LYS A 41 -1.05 4.01 -23.17
C LYS A 41 0.15 4.21 -24.08
N ASN A 42 0.97 5.22 -23.83
CA ASN A 42 2.17 5.53 -24.61
C ASN A 42 3.45 4.93 -23.97
N GLY A 43 3.32 4.30 -22.79
CA GLY A 43 4.44 3.73 -22.04
C GLY A 43 5.13 4.71 -21.09
N ASN A 44 4.61 5.91 -20.89
CA ASN A 44 5.15 6.84 -19.89
C ASN A 44 4.85 6.29 -18.49
N THR A 45 5.88 6.16 -17.66
CA THR A 45 5.79 5.58 -16.33
C THR A 45 5.42 6.61 -15.28
N ASN A 46 4.67 6.19 -14.27
CA ASN A 46 4.29 6.99 -13.11
C ASN A 46 4.41 6.14 -11.83
N LEU A 47 4.83 6.76 -10.73
CA LEU A 47 5.00 6.11 -9.45
C LEU A 47 4.41 6.96 -8.33
N ALA A 48 3.57 6.37 -7.49
CA ALA A 48 2.96 7.07 -6.37
C ALA A 48 2.89 6.22 -5.10
N ILE A 49 3.13 6.85 -3.94
CA ILE A 49 3.01 6.19 -2.64
C ILE A 49 1.54 6.11 -2.19
N PHE A 50 1.13 4.94 -1.71
CA PHE A 50 -0.19 4.68 -1.14
C PHE A 50 -0.08 4.01 0.22
N SER A 51 -0.90 4.45 1.17
CA SER A 51 -1.09 3.81 2.49
C SER A 51 -2.54 3.38 2.73
N SER A 52 -3.32 3.28 1.68
CA SER A 52 -4.75 2.96 1.71
C SER A 52 -5.10 1.76 0.83
N PHE A 53 -4.24 0.75 0.80
CA PHE A 53 -4.54 -0.53 0.15
C PHE A 53 -4.71 -1.65 1.19
N PHE A 54 -5.57 -2.63 0.87
CA PHE A 54 -5.96 -3.67 1.82
C PHE A 54 -6.42 -4.94 1.10
N HIS A 55 -6.25 -6.07 1.78
CA HIS A 55 -6.73 -7.37 1.33
C HIS A 55 -8.26 -7.42 1.35
N ILE A 56 -8.88 -7.96 0.29
CA ILE A 56 -10.32 -8.20 0.19
C ILE A 56 -10.64 -9.69 0.28
N GLY A 57 -9.93 -10.53 -0.47
CA GLY A 57 -10.20 -11.95 -0.53
C GLY A 57 -9.02 -12.76 -1.06
N ALA A 58 -8.98 -14.07 -0.73
CA ALA A 58 -7.92 -14.97 -1.16
C ALA A 58 -8.30 -15.76 -2.43
N HIS A 59 -9.60 -15.90 -2.73
CA HIS A 59 -10.07 -16.60 -3.94
C HIS A 59 -11.38 -15.99 -4.44
N PRO A 60 -11.32 -15.18 -5.51
CA PRO A 60 -10.13 -14.71 -6.21
C PRO A 60 -9.24 -13.84 -5.31
N PRO A 61 -7.91 -13.71 -5.62
CA PRO A 61 -6.97 -12.95 -4.81
C PRO A 61 -7.11 -11.45 -5.06
N LEU A 62 -7.93 -10.78 -4.27
CA LEU A 62 -8.34 -9.39 -4.47
C LEU A 62 -7.70 -8.43 -3.46
N ILE A 63 -7.29 -7.27 -3.98
CA ILE A 63 -6.82 -6.12 -3.23
C ILE A 63 -7.70 -4.91 -3.55
N GLY A 64 -8.08 -4.16 -2.50
CA GLY A 64 -8.71 -2.84 -2.61
C GLY A 64 -7.71 -1.71 -2.39
N MET A 65 -7.94 -0.58 -3.05
CA MET A 65 -7.15 0.64 -2.84
C MET A 65 -8.05 1.88 -2.92
N ILE A 66 -7.87 2.81 -1.98
CA ILE A 66 -8.65 4.05 -1.91
C ILE A 66 -7.89 5.22 -2.51
N PHE A 67 -8.52 5.90 -3.44
CA PHE A 67 -8.08 7.17 -4.01
C PHE A 67 -8.83 8.32 -3.36
N ARG A 68 -8.06 9.33 -2.91
CA ARG A 68 -8.65 10.57 -2.38
C ARG A 68 -9.06 11.47 -3.52
N PRO A 69 -10.09 12.32 -3.34
CA PRO A 69 -10.44 13.35 -4.31
C PRO A 69 -9.22 14.24 -4.60
N SER A 70 -8.87 14.40 -5.85
CA SER A 70 -7.75 15.25 -6.27
C SER A 70 -8.07 15.85 -7.64
N PRO A 71 -8.61 17.08 -7.71
CA PRO A 71 -8.66 17.80 -8.98
C PRO A 71 -7.28 18.47 -9.27
N PRO A 72 -6.70 18.38 -10.49
CA PRO A 72 -7.09 17.43 -11.52
C PRO A 72 -6.88 15.97 -11.13
N GLU A 73 -7.53 15.05 -11.86
CA GLU A 73 -7.39 13.60 -11.62
C GLU A 73 -5.92 13.20 -11.71
N ARG A 74 -5.51 12.33 -10.77
CA ARG A 74 -4.11 11.87 -10.72
C ARG A 74 -3.83 10.85 -11.81
N ASP A 75 -2.63 10.92 -12.37
CA ASP A 75 -2.16 10.03 -13.43
C ASP A 75 -2.29 8.55 -13.06
N THR A 76 -1.99 8.18 -11.81
CA THR A 76 -2.12 6.80 -11.33
C THR A 76 -3.53 6.22 -11.56
N LEU A 77 -4.60 6.94 -11.17
CA LEU A 77 -5.97 6.43 -11.33
C LEU A 77 -6.36 6.35 -12.81
N ARG A 78 -6.02 7.38 -13.59
CA ARG A 78 -6.27 7.41 -15.03
C ARG A 78 -5.55 6.26 -15.72
N ASN A 79 -4.26 6.05 -15.45
CA ASN A 79 -3.48 4.98 -16.04
C ASN A 79 -4.07 3.60 -15.72
N ILE A 80 -4.48 3.35 -14.46
CA ILE A 80 -5.11 2.08 -14.05
C ILE A 80 -6.39 1.82 -14.85
N ILE A 81 -7.26 2.83 -14.97
CA ILE A 81 -8.53 2.68 -15.70
C ILE A 81 -8.28 2.50 -17.21
N ASP A 82 -7.32 3.22 -17.75
CA ASP A 82 -7.03 3.25 -19.17
C ASP A 82 -6.30 2.01 -19.68
N THR A 83 -5.44 1.41 -18.86
CA THR A 83 -4.57 0.28 -19.26
C THR A 83 -5.00 -1.04 -18.64
N GLY A 84 -5.73 -1.01 -17.52
CA GLY A 84 -6.15 -2.21 -16.80
C GLY A 84 -5.09 -2.82 -15.90
N PHE A 85 -3.88 -2.25 -15.80
CA PHE A 85 -2.76 -2.85 -15.07
C PHE A 85 -2.03 -1.85 -14.18
N TYR A 86 -1.57 -2.34 -13.02
CA TYR A 86 -0.70 -1.59 -12.12
C TYR A 86 0.12 -2.54 -11.25
N THR A 87 1.14 -2.03 -10.59
CA THR A 87 1.96 -2.80 -9.65
C THR A 87 1.82 -2.26 -8.24
N ILE A 88 1.97 -3.14 -7.26
CA ILE A 88 2.13 -2.78 -5.84
C ILE A 88 3.50 -3.27 -5.42
N ASN A 89 4.35 -2.37 -4.94
CA ASN A 89 5.73 -2.63 -4.60
C ASN A 89 5.94 -2.27 -3.13
N HIS A 90 6.30 -3.25 -2.29
CA HIS A 90 6.53 -3.01 -0.87
C HIS A 90 7.72 -2.08 -0.66
N ILE A 91 7.56 -1.14 0.24
CA ILE A 91 8.63 -0.22 0.63
C ILE A 91 9.48 -0.89 1.71
N ASN A 92 10.80 -0.79 1.56
CA ASN A 92 11.77 -1.24 2.54
C ASN A 92 12.55 -0.06 3.13
N GLU A 93 13.38 -0.34 4.12
CA GLU A 93 14.16 0.67 4.85
C GLU A 93 15.11 1.47 3.95
N SER A 94 15.59 0.90 2.85
CA SER A 94 16.55 1.58 1.97
C SER A 94 15.91 2.64 1.06
N ILE A 95 14.60 2.53 0.79
CA ILE A 95 13.90 3.37 -0.20
C ILE A 95 12.78 4.24 0.37
N TYR A 96 12.51 4.20 1.69
CA TYR A 96 11.33 4.90 2.25
C TYR A 96 11.35 6.43 2.04
N LYS A 97 12.52 7.06 1.99
CA LYS A 97 12.63 8.50 1.72
C LYS A 97 12.28 8.83 0.28
N GLN A 98 12.78 8.06 -0.66
CA GLN A 98 12.44 8.18 -2.08
C GLN A 98 10.95 7.88 -2.30
N ALA A 99 10.43 6.84 -1.65
CA ALA A 99 9.02 6.49 -1.70
C ALA A 99 8.14 7.64 -1.15
N HIS A 100 8.52 8.25 -0.03
CA HIS A 100 7.81 9.43 0.50
C HIS A 100 7.82 10.59 -0.49
N GLN A 101 8.96 10.82 -1.16
CA GLN A 101 9.12 11.89 -2.13
C GLN A 101 8.17 11.75 -3.34
N THR A 102 7.74 10.54 -3.70
CA THR A 102 6.73 10.34 -4.79
C THR A 102 5.36 10.94 -4.44
N SER A 103 5.13 11.38 -3.19
CA SER A 103 3.91 12.11 -2.80
C SER A 103 3.90 13.56 -3.25
N ALA A 104 5.05 14.11 -3.66
CA ALA A 104 5.15 15.47 -4.17
C ALA A 104 4.37 15.62 -5.49
N ARG A 105 3.96 16.84 -5.79
CA ARG A 105 3.28 17.15 -7.05
C ARG A 105 4.33 17.48 -8.11
N TYR A 106 4.64 16.54 -8.96
CA TYR A 106 5.43 16.76 -10.15
C TYR A 106 4.55 17.14 -11.32
N ASP A 107 5.12 17.80 -12.32
CA ASP A 107 4.45 18.02 -13.61
C ASP A 107 4.19 16.66 -14.29
N ALA A 108 3.08 16.57 -15.05
CA ALA A 108 2.69 15.32 -15.73
C ALA A 108 3.73 14.77 -16.73
N SER A 109 4.71 15.61 -17.14
CA SER A 109 5.83 15.20 -17.98
C SER A 109 7.00 14.57 -17.22
N VAL A 110 6.96 14.59 -15.89
CA VAL A 110 8.05 14.09 -15.02
C VAL A 110 7.62 12.80 -14.37
N SER A 111 8.31 11.70 -14.67
CA SER A 111 8.12 10.43 -13.95
C SER A 111 8.71 10.53 -12.53
N GLU A 112 7.94 10.11 -11.52
CA GLU A 112 8.44 10.04 -10.15
C GLU A 112 9.60 9.03 -10.00
N PHE A 113 9.70 8.05 -10.87
CA PHE A 113 10.87 7.18 -10.94
C PHE A 113 12.15 8.00 -11.16
N ASP A 114 12.15 8.86 -12.17
CA ASP A 114 13.30 9.71 -12.50
C ASP A 114 13.54 10.75 -11.40
N ALA A 115 12.48 11.38 -10.91
CA ALA A 115 12.58 12.43 -9.90
C ALA A 115 13.11 11.93 -8.55
N THR A 116 12.89 10.66 -8.22
CA THR A 116 13.31 10.07 -6.93
C THR A 116 14.52 9.16 -7.03
N GLY A 117 14.95 8.82 -8.26
CA GLY A 117 16.06 7.92 -8.54
C GLY A 117 15.74 6.44 -8.28
N LEU A 118 14.46 6.08 -8.11
CA LEU A 118 14.01 4.70 -8.08
C LEU A 118 14.00 4.13 -9.49
N LYS A 119 14.39 2.86 -9.64
CA LYS A 119 14.54 2.22 -10.95
C LYS A 119 13.28 1.49 -11.36
N THR A 120 12.88 1.71 -12.60
CA THR A 120 11.83 0.91 -13.25
C THR A 120 12.35 -0.47 -13.62
N GLU A 121 11.51 -1.48 -13.44
CA GLU A 121 11.76 -2.85 -13.89
C GLU A 121 10.49 -3.40 -14.53
N PHE A 122 10.60 -3.96 -15.75
CA PHE A 122 9.51 -4.66 -16.42
C PHE A 122 9.79 -6.17 -16.39
N LYS A 123 8.79 -6.97 -16.03
CA LYS A 123 8.92 -8.43 -15.83
C LYS A 123 7.81 -9.18 -16.57
N ASN A 124 8.19 -10.27 -17.24
CA ASN A 124 7.25 -11.24 -17.84
C ASN A 124 6.14 -10.57 -18.67
N ASP A 125 6.52 -9.59 -19.51
CA ASP A 125 5.60 -8.83 -20.38
C ASP A 125 4.45 -8.11 -19.65
N PHE A 126 4.62 -7.85 -18.35
CA PHE A 126 3.64 -7.10 -17.58
C PHE A 126 3.66 -5.62 -17.96
N PHE A 127 2.49 -5.05 -18.25
CA PHE A 127 2.40 -3.71 -18.84
C PHE A 127 2.85 -2.58 -17.91
N ALA A 128 2.65 -2.71 -16.60
CA ALA A 128 3.00 -1.68 -15.63
C ALA A 128 4.40 -1.94 -15.01
N PRO A 129 5.17 -0.87 -14.68
CA PRO A 129 6.51 -1.00 -14.16
C PRO A 129 6.50 -1.44 -12.70
N PHE A 130 7.44 -2.29 -12.32
CA PHE A 130 7.82 -2.59 -10.94
C PHE A 130 8.93 -1.63 -10.46
N VAL A 131 9.09 -1.52 -9.13
CA VAL A 131 10.23 -0.83 -8.51
C VAL A 131 11.33 -1.84 -8.26
N ALA A 132 12.46 -1.71 -8.92
CA ALA A 132 13.56 -2.70 -8.87
C ALA A 132 14.11 -2.92 -7.44
N GLU A 133 14.08 -1.87 -6.60
CA GLU A 133 14.57 -1.92 -5.22
C GLU A 133 13.58 -2.55 -4.23
N SER A 134 12.36 -2.89 -4.65
CA SER A 134 11.35 -3.53 -3.80
C SER A 134 11.55 -5.03 -3.72
N ASN A 135 11.54 -5.59 -2.50
CA ASN A 135 11.74 -7.02 -2.28
C ASN A 135 10.47 -7.85 -2.54
N ILE A 136 9.29 -7.26 -2.32
CA ILE A 136 8.00 -7.88 -2.64
C ILE A 136 7.28 -7.00 -3.65
N GLN A 137 6.86 -7.62 -4.76
CA GLN A 137 6.24 -6.91 -5.87
C GLN A 137 5.04 -7.72 -6.37
N LEU A 138 3.93 -7.02 -6.61
CA LEU A 138 2.68 -7.60 -7.08
C LEU A 138 2.29 -6.96 -8.41
N GLY A 139 1.99 -7.78 -9.41
CA GLY A 139 1.31 -7.36 -10.64
C GLY A 139 -0.19 -7.51 -10.46
N ILE A 140 -0.94 -6.44 -10.70
CA ILE A 140 -2.37 -6.36 -10.45
C ILE A 140 -3.12 -6.04 -11.73
N GLU A 141 -4.18 -6.80 -12.00
CA GLU A 141 -5.16 -6.49 -13.04
C GLU A 141 -6.36 -5.77 -12.43
N PHE A 142 -6.71 -4.60 -12.96
CA PHE A 142 -7.87 -3.82 -12.52
C PHE A 142 -9.17 -4.56 -12.83
N LYS A 143 -10.09 -4.61 -11.87
CA LYS A 143 -11.39 -5.30 -12.01
C LYS A 143 -12.58 -4.36 -11.87
N GLU A 144 -12.59 -3.50 -10.86
CA GLU A 144 -13.77 -2.69 -10.56
C GLU A 144 -13.40 -1.34 -9.93
N LYS A 145 -14.21 -0.32 -10.23
CA LYS A 145 -14.18 1.00 -9.62
C LYS A 145 -15.50 1.26 -8.90
N MET A 146 -15.42 1.72 -7.65
CA MET A 146 -16.56 2.09 -6.82
C MET A 146 -16.42 3.52 -6.29
N ASP A 147 -17.43 4.37 -6.52
CA ASP A 147 -17.46 5.73 -5.99
C ASP A 147 -18.07 5.76 -4.58
N ILE A 148 -17.31 6.25 -3.60
CA ILE A 148 -17.78 6.42 -2.21
C ILE A 148 -18.32 7.84 -2.07
N LYS A 149 -19.63 8.00 -2.26
CA LYS A 149 -20.30 9.30 -2.33
C LYS A 149 -20.20 10.14 -1.07
N MET A 150 -20.00 9.52 0.11
CA MET A 150 -19.96 10.21 1.41
C MET A 150 -18.81 11.21 1.51
N ASN A 151 -17.69 10.95 0.87
CA ASN A 151 -16.49 11.78 0.93
C ASN A 151 -15.82 11.96 -0.43
N ASN A 152 -16.48 11.53 -1.51
CA ASN A 152 -15.99 11.58 -2.89
C ASN A 152 -14.65 10.84 -3.10
N THR A 153 -14.36 9.82 -2.30
CA THR A 153 -13.24 8.93 -2.56
C THR A 153 -13.64 7.86 -3.58
N ILE A 154 -12.65 7.28 -4.22
CA ILE A 154 -12.83 6.19 -5.18
C ILE A 154 -12.12 4.97 -4.63
N MET A 155 -12.81 3.85 -4.56
CA MET A 155 -12.20 2.54 -4.32
C MET A 155 -12.02 1.82 -5.65
N ILE A 156 -10.83 1.28 -5.87
CA ILE A 156 -10.59 0.33 -6.95
C ILE A 156 -10.33 -1.05 -6.38
N ILE A 157 -10.75 -2.07 -7.11
CA ILE A 157 -10.51 -3.47 -6.81
C ILE A 157 -9.67 -4.05 -7.94
N GLY A 158 -8.60 -4.72 -7.59
CA GLY A 158 -7.74 -5.43 -8.53
C GLY A 158 -7.47 -6.86 -8.08
N GLU A 159 -7.19 -7.71 -9.04
CA GLU A 159 -6.81 -9.10 -8.85
C GLU A 159 -5.29 -9.25 -8.95
N ILE A 160 -4.69 -9.95 -7.99
CA ILE A 160 -3.27 -10.27 -8.02
C ILE A 160 -3.04 -11.33 -9.09
N VAL A 161 -2.28 -10.99 -10.13
CA VAL A 161 -1.97 -11.89 -11.26
C VAL A 161 -0.50 -12.28 -11.34
N GLN A 162 0.39 -11.51 -10.68
CA GLN A 162 1.82 -11.84 -10.57
C GLN A 162 2.32 -11.52 -9.16
N ILE A 163 3.21 -12.35 -8.63
CA ILE A 163 3.82 -12.19 -7.32
C ILE A 163 5.31 -12.47 -7.44
N TYR A 164 6.13 -11.55 -6.93
CA TYR A 164 7.57 -11.72 -6.77
C TYR A 164 7.92 -11.55 -5.30
N VAL A 165 8.53 -12.54 -4.71
CA VAL A 165 8.92 -12.60 -3.31
C VAL A 165 10.26 -13.33 -3.18
N PRO A 166 11.17 -12.92 -2.28
CA PRO A 166 12.39 -13.66 -2.03
C PRO A 166 12.08 -15.09 -1.59
N ASN A 167 12.73 -16.07 -2.17
CA ASN A 167 12.43 -17.49 -1.94
C ASN A 167 12.57 -17.88 -0.45
N ASP A 168 13.50 -17.26 0.26
CA ASP A 168 13.75 -17.52 1.68
C ASP A 168 12.76 -16.82 2.63
N CYS A 169 11.88 -15.94 2.09
CA CYS A 169 10.76 -15.33 2.83
C CYS A 169 9.46 -16.12 2.71
N LEU A 170 9.39 -17.11 1.80
CA LEU A 170 8.20 -17.93 1.59
C LEU A 170 8.29 -19.22 2.43
N HIS A 171 7.40 -19.37 3.39
CA HIS A 171 7.28 -20.58 4.20
C HIS A 171 6.53 -21.70 3.46
N LYS A 172 6.75 -22.95 3.89
CA LYS A 172 6.11 -24.14 3.28
C LYS A 172 4.57 -24.14 3.35
N ASP A 173 4.00 -23.42 4.30
CA ASP A 173 2.55 -23.29 4.49
C ASP A 173 1.95 -22.11 3.68
N GLY A 174 2.78 -21.43 2.88
CA GLY A 174 2.37 -20.30 2.04
C GLY A 174 2.44 -18.93 2.74
N PHE A 175 2.84 -18.87 4.01
CA PHE A 175 3.04 -17.59 4.68
C PHE A 175 4.29 -16.87 4.13
N ILE A 176 4.18 -15.57 3.93
CA ILE A 176 5.30 -14.72 3.52
C ILE A 176 5.79 -13.93 4.74
N ASP A 177 7.04 -14.12 5.12
CA ASP A 177 7.72 -13.34 6.15
C ASP A 177 8.09 -11.96 5.60
N ILE A 178 7.17 -11.02 5.78
CA ILE A 178 7.33 -9.65 5.27
C ILE A 178 8.38 -8.84 6.06
N GLU A 179 8.66 -9.21 7.31
CA GLU A 179 9.74 -8.59 8.10
C GLU A 179 11.11 -9.04 7.59
N LYS A 180 11.28 -10.32 7.32
CA LYS A 180 12.49 -10.84 6.68
C LYS A 180 12.71 -10.24 5.28
N ALA A 181 11.64 -9.92 4.56
CA ALA A 181 11.68 -9.17 3.32
C ALA A 181 11.94 -7.67 3.54
N ASN A 182 12.21 -7.22 4.77
CA ASN A 182 12.43 -5.82 5.16
C ASN A 182 11.27 -4.87 4.82
N THR A 183 10.06 -5.35 4.71
CA THR A 183 8.88 -4.51 4.48
C THR A 183 8.64 -3.63 5.71
N ILE A 184 8.41 -2.35 5.48
CA ILE A 184 8.07 -1.37 6.52
C ILE A 184 6.57 -1.07 6.55
N THR A 185 6.11 -0.45 7.61
CA THR A 185 4.73 0.04 7.76
C THR A 185 4.71 1.54 8.05
N CYS A 186 3.54 2.15 7.97
CA CYS A 186 3.38 3.56 8.33
C CYS A 186 2.22 3.77 9.31
N SER A 187 2.28 4.86 10.08
CA SER A 187 1.15 5.43 10.81
C SER A 187 0.97 6.89 10.40
N GLY A 188 -0.26 7.39 10.52
CA GLY A 188 -0.55 8.73 10.00
C GLY A 188 -0.32 8.82 8.49
N LEU A 189 0.39 9.85 8.05
CA LEU A 189 0.72 10.12 6.65
C LEU A 189 2.22 10.07 6.35
N ASP A 190 3.07 10.15 7.37
CA ASP A 190 4.48 10.51 7.27
C ASP A 190 5.39 9.78 8.28
N SER A 191 4.82 8.94 9.14
CA SER A 191 5.57 8.20 10.14
C SER A 191 5.79 6.76 9.70
N TYR A 192 7.05 6.36 9.49
CA TYR A 192 7.45 5.04 9.02
C TYR A 192 8.05 4.20 10.15
N HIS A 193 7.74 2.90 10.16
CA HIS A 193 8.14 2.00 11.22
C HIS A 193 8.69 0.69 10.68
N LYS A 194 9.70 0.16 11.35
CA LYS A 194 10.00 -1.27 11.33
C LYS A 194 9.07 -1.97 12.32
N THR A 195 8.68 -3.19 12.00
CA THR A 195 7.88 -4.04 12.87
C THR A 195 8.75 -5.08 13.57
N VAL A 196 8.21 -5.65 14.62
CA VAL A 196 8.79 -6.83 15.29
C VAL A 196 7.66 -7.83 15.48
N GLN A 197 7.78 -8.98 14.82
CA GLN A 197 6.81 -10.06 14.93
C GLN A 197 6.80 -10.60 16.38
N LEU A 198 5.64 -10.60 17.00
CA LEU A 198 5.47 -11.16 18.33
C LEU A 198 5.36 -12.68 18.28
N ASP A 199 4.52 -13.19 17.40
CA ASP A 199 4.27 -14.61 17.21
C ASP A 199 3.48 -14.89 15.93
N ARG A 200 3.43 -16.15 15.51
CA ARG A 200 2.44 -16.75 14.61
C ARG A 200 1.68 -17.81 15.38
N LEU A 201 0.39 -17.59 15.58
CA LEU A 201 -0.43 -18.46 16.40
C LEU A 201 -1.24 -19.46 15.56
N SER A 202 -1.42 -20.67 16.10
CA SER A 202 -2.33 -21.65 15.50
C SER A 202 -3.76 -21.13 15.42
N TYR A 203 -4.55 -21.65 14.46
CA TYR A 203 -5.95 -21.28 14.34
C TYR A 203 -6.72 -21.57 15.63
N ALA A 204 -7.34 -20.55 16.21
CA ALA A 204 -8.11 -20.65 17.43
C ALA A 204 -9.35 -21.54 17.26
N LYS A 205 -9.52 -22.52 18.16
CA LYS A 205 -10.71 -23.38 18.20
C LYS A 205 -11.24 -23.44 19.63
N PRO A 206 -12.58 -23.55 19.85
CA PRO A 206 -13.12 -23.76 21.19
C PRO A 206 -12.46 -24.97 21.87
N ASN A 207 -12.11 -24.84 23.14
CA ASN A 207 -11.52 -25.88 23.97
C ASN A 207 -10.17 -26.44 23.49
N LYS A 208 -9.43 -25.69 22.67
CA LYS A 208 -8.05 -26.02 22.28
C LYS A 208 -7.11 -24.91 22.71
N GLU A 209 -5.96 -25.28 23.22
CA GLU A 209 -4.89 -24.35 23.53
C GLU A 209 -4.30 -23.76 22.24
N ILE A 210 -3.98 -22.47 22.28
CA ILE A 210 -3.30 -21.77 21.18
C ILE A 210 -1.81 -22.06 21.31
N THR A 211 -1.18 -22.49 20.21
CA THR A 211 0.25 -22.80 20.16
C THR A 211 0.97 -21.88 19.19
N SER A 212 2.23 -21.56 19.46
CA SER A 212 3.10 -20.83 18.55
C SER A 212 3.46 -21.69 17.33
N LEU A 213 3.50 -21.07 16.17
CA LEU A 213 3.97 -21.66 14.90
C LEU A 213 5.41 -21.23 14.55
N LEU A 214 6.06 -20.40 15.39
CA LEU A 214 7.44 -19.94 15.16
C LEU A 214 8.50 -20.94 15.64
N GLN A 215 8.13 -22.00 16.34
CA GLN A 215 9.05 -22.96 16.98
C GLN A 215 9.35 -24.18 16.12
N ASN A 216 9.17 -24.13 14.82
CA ASN A 216 9.51 -25.27 13.94
C ASN A 216 10.44 -24.87 12.80
#